data_05f176d1b789a2f94560631ceb3955d7
#
_entry.id   05f176d1b789a2f94560631ceb3955d7
#
_cell.length_a   1.000
_cell.length_b   1.000
_cell.length_c   1.000
_cell.angle_alpha   90.00
_cell.angle_beta   90.00
_cell.angle_gamma   90.00
#
_symmetry.space_group_name_H-M   'P 1'
#
loop_
_entity.id
_entity.type
_entity.pdbx_description
1 polymer ?
#
loop_
_entity_poly.entity_id
_entity_poly.type
_entity_poly.pdbx_seq_one_letter_code
_entity_poly.pdbx_strand_id
1 'polypeptide(L)'
;LRRILKMAVITMLAMLAVLFLAGCTSQKESVTPGRQGETKELQVFAGAASKPPLEEIATLFMQKYGVKVNLTFGGSGTVLSQMKLSRQGDIYIPGSSDFMEMAKKEGVVDPKTEQILVYLIPAINVPKGNPQGIRSLNDLARPGMRVGLARPETVCVGLYGVEILEKAGLADKVKKNIVTYAESCEKTANLVALKQVDAVMGWDVFQKWDPAKIETIYLPPEQVTRIGYIPAAISSFSQQKELAALFLAFLTSEQGKEVFRKYGYLGSVEEARKFAPEAPVGGEYQLPAGWR
;
A
#
# COMPACT_ATOMS: atom_id res chain seq x y z
N LEU A 1 63.22 -55.01 -24.83
CA LEU A 1 62.40 -54.14 -23.98
C LEU A 1 61.19 -53.53 -24.72
N ARG A 2 61.36 -53.00 -25.96
CA ARG A 2 60.23 -52.35 -26.74
C ARG A 2 59.17 -53.35 -27.23
N ARG A 3 59.46 -54.66 -27.41
CA ARG A 3 58.46 -55.67 -27.82
C ARG A 3 57.55 -56.12 -26.66
N ILE A 4 58.09 -56.20 -25.44
CA ILE A 4 57.32 -56.58 -24.26
C ILE A 4 56.36 -55.51 -23.83
N LEU A 5 56.75 -54.24 -24.00
CA LEU A 5 55.91 -53.10 -23.68
C LEU A 5 54.70 -52.96 -24.63
N LYS A 6 54.85 -53.34 -25.92
CA LYS A 6 53.72 -53.32 -26.89
C LYS A 6 52.69 -54.43 -26.66
N MET A 7 53.10 -55.58 -26.17
CA MET A 7 52.18 -56.68 -25.82
C MET A 7 51.41 -56.41 -24.57
N ALA A 8 51.98 -55.71 -23.56
CA ALA A 8 51.27 -55.33 -22.34
C ALA A 8 50.20 -54.28 -22.57
N VAL A 9 50.39 -53.35 -23.53
CA VAL A 9 49.42 -52.35 -23.88
C VAL A 9 48.22 -52.92 -24.67
N ILE A 10 48.46 -53.92 -25.52
CA ILE A 10 47.42 -54.60 -26.31
C ILE A 10 46.55 -55.49 -25.41
N THR A 11 47.13 -56.21 -24.42
CA THR A 11 46.34 -57.01 -23.46
C THR A 11 45.50 -56.11 -22.48
N MET A 12 45.99 -54.93 -22.13
CA MET A 12 45.23 -54.01 -21.28
C MET A 12 44.10 -53.37 -22.01
N LEU A 13 44.19 -53.05 -23.32
CA LEU A 13 43.10 -52.57 -24.14
C LEU A 13 42.01 -53.64 -24.42
N ALA A 14 42.40 -54.93 -24.52
CA ALA A 14 41.41 -55.99 -24.71
C ALA A 14 40.61 -56.32 -23.45
N MET A 15 41.17 -56.12 -22.26
CA MET A 15 40.42 -56.27 -20.98
C MET A 15 39.42 -55.12 -20.70
N LEU A 16 39.68 -53.94 -21.23
CA LEU A 16 38.75 -52.79 -21.06
C LEU A 16 37.49 -52.90 -21.96
N ALA A 17 37.54 -53.66 -23.05
CA ALA A 17 36.42 -53.84 -23.99
C ALA A 17 35.39 -54.89 -23.53
N VAL A 18 35.69 -55.76 -22.60
CA VAL A 18 34.77 -56.82 -22.11
C VAL A 18 33.93 -56.36 -20.93
N LEU A 19 34.27 -55.24 -20.29
CA LEU A 19 33.50 -54.67 -19.16
C LEU A 19 32.33 -53.77 -19.57
N PHE A 20 32.08 -53.57 -20.85
CA PHE A 20 31.00 -52.68 -21.35
C PHE A 20 29.74 -53.41 -21.82
N LEU A 21 29.64 -54.75 -21.70
CA LEU A 21 28.54 -55.54 -22.24
C LEU A 21 27.64 -56.25 -21.20
N ALA A 22 27.78 -55.95 -19.92
CA ALA A 22 26.93 -56.54 -18.89
C ALA A 22 26.31 -55.48 -17.96
N GLY A 23 25.55 -54.56 -18.49
CA GLY A 23 24.92 -53.50 -17.75
C GLY A 23 23.50 -53.15 -18.24
N CYS A 24 22.72 -54.19 -18.65
CA CYS A 24 21.25 -54.07 -18.73
C CYS A 24 20.64 -54.39 -17.36
N THR A 25 20.67 -53.44 -16.45
CA THR A 25 19.83 -53.49 -15.27
C THR A 25 18.96 -52.25 -15.22
N SER A 26 17.66 -52.47 -15.42
CA SER A 26 16.51 -51.77 -14.88
C SER A 26 16.82 -50.30 -14.50
N GLN A 27 16.53 -49.42 -15.41
CA GLN A 27 16.33 -48.01 -15.09
C GLN A 27 15.15 -47.93 -14.09
N LYS A 28 15.47 -47.94 -12.79
CA LYS A 28 14.58 -47.28 -11.83
C LYS A 28 14.52 -45.83 -12.27
N GLU A 29 13.37 -45.43 -12.79
CA GLU A 29 13.02 -44.03 -12.88
C GLU A 29 13.28 -43.41 -11.50
N SER A 30 14.38 -42.69 -11.36
CA SER A 30 14.56 -41.79 -10.27
C SER A 30 13.46 -40.73 -10.47
N VAL A 31 12.37 -40.86 -9.74
CA VAL A 31 11.42 -39.79 -9.52
C VAL A 31 12.25 -38.65 -8.97
N THR A 32 12.64 -37.73 -9.85
CA THR A 32 13.17 -36.43 -9.46
C THR A 32 12.15 -35.85 -8.53
N PRO A 33 12.50 -35.45 -7.29
CA PRO A 33 11.55 -34.75 -6.43
C PRO A 33 11.01 -33.60 -7.27
N GLY A 34 9.69 -33.62 -7.48
CA GLY A 34 9.04 -32.60 -8.29
C GLY A 34 9.56 -31.25 -7.87
N ARG A 35 9.99 -30.43 -8.83
CA ARG A 35 10.29 -29.01 -8.66
C ARG A 35 9.18 -28.48 -7.78
N GLN A 36 9.49 -28.16 -6.51
CA GLN A 36 8.56 -27.43 -5.66
C GLN A 36 8.19 -26.21 -6.49
N GLY A 37 6.92 -26.14 -6.91
CA GLY A 37 6.47 -25.10 -7.81
C GLY A 37 6.87 -23.76 -7.22
N GLU A 38 7.62 -22.96 -7.96
CA GLU A 38 7.98 -21.60 -7.56
C GLU A 38 6.69 -20.90 -7.12
N THR A 39 6.62 -20.54 -5.86
CA THR A 39 5.48 -19.78 -5.34
C THR A 39 5.41 -18.50 -6.15
N LYS A 40 4.32 -18.33 -6.92
CA LYS A 40 4.11 -17.09 -7.66
C LYS A 40 4.03 -15.93 -6.67
N GLU A 41 4.69 -14.83 -7.00
CA GLU A 41 4.73 -13.65 -6.14
C GLU A 41 4.27 -12.41 -6.89
N LEU A 42 3.54 -11.53 -6.20
CA LEU A 42 3.20 -10.20 -6.66
C LEU A 42 3.90 -9.15 -5.80
N GLN A 43 4.34 -8.07 -6.43
CA GLN A 43 4.91 -6.89 -5.76
C GLN A 43 3.89 -5.75 -5.79
N VAL A 44 3.40 -5.33 -4.63
CA VAL A 44 2.40 -4.28 -4.49
C VAL A 44 3.00 -3.09 -3.73
N PHE A 45 2.98 -1.92 -4.35
CA PHE A 45 3.38 -0.67 -3.73
C PHE A 45 2.13 0.08 -3.29
N ALA A 46 1.98 0.28 -1.98
CA ALA A 46 0.75 0.83 -1.40
C ALA A 46 1.01 2.00 -0.46
N GLY A 47 0.16 3.00 -0.55
CA GLY A 47 0.04 4.03 0.48
C GLY A 47 -0.40 3.40 1.80
N ALA A 48 0.25 3.77 2.91
CA ALA A 48 -0.04 3.21 4.22
C ALA A 48 -1.46 3.51 4.75
N ALA A 49 -2.25 4.28 4.00
CA ALA A 49 -3.68 4.47 4.26
C ALA A 49 -4.48 3.17 4.17
N SER A 50 -3.98 2.15 3.47
CA SER A 50 -4.64 0.85 3.29
C SER A 50 -3.93 -0.31 3.98
N LYS A 51 -2.93 -0.03 4.83
CA LYS A 51 -2.03 -1.07 5.37
C LYS A 51 -2.77 -2.18 6.10
N PRO A 52 -3.58 -1.94 7.15
CA PRO A 52 -4.18 -3.04 7.91
C PRO A 52 -5.06 -3.98 7.05
N PRO A 53 -5.98 -3.49 6.20
CA PRO A 53 -6.80 -4.40 5.38
C PRO A 53 -5.97 -5.11 4.29
N LEU A 54 -4.96 -4.48 3.69
CA LEU A 54 -4.15 -5.12 2.66
C LEU A 54 -3.30 -6.27 3.20
N GLU A 55 -2.79 -6.19 4.42
CA GLU A 55 -2.06 -7.28 5.08
C GLU A 55 -2.96 -8.52 5.28
N GLU A 56 -4.21 -8.31 5.71
CA GLU A 56 -5.19 -9.39 5.84
C GLU A 56 -5.59 -9.95 4.46
N ILE A 57 -5.87 -9.08 3.49
CA ILE A 57 -6.23 -9.47 2.11
C ILE A 57 -5.10 -10.28 1.45
N ALA A 58 -3.84 -9.86 1.62
CA ALA A 58 -2.69 -10.60 1.10
C ALA A 58 -2.61 -12.03 1.66
N THR A 59 -2.91 -12.19 2.95
CA THR A 59 -2.97 -13.49 3.61
C THR A 59 -4.11 -14.36 3.03
N LEU A 60 -5.30 -13.80 2.87
CA LEU A 60 -6.45 -14.50 2.30
C LEU A 60 -6.21 -14.87 0.83
N PHE A 61 -5.57 -14.00 0.07
CA PHE A 61 -5.23 -14.25 -1.33
C PHE A 61 -4.21 -15.40 -1.45
N MET A 62 -3.19 -15.40 -0.60
CA MET A 62 -2.21 -16.50 -0.51
C MET A 62 -2.88 -17.84 -0.20
N GLN A 63 -3.80 -17.85 0.77
CA GLN A 63 -4.54 -19.07 1.14
C GLN A 63 -5.40 -19.59 -0.01
N LYS A 64 -6.04 -18.69 -0.77
CA LYS A 64 -6.97 -19.06 -1.84
C LYS A 64 -6.29 -19.45 -3.14
N TYR A 65 -5.21 -18.76 -3.50
CA TYR A 65 -4.59 -18.88 -4.84
C TYR A 65 -3.15 -19.40 -4.82
N GLY A 66 -2.54 -19.58 -3.64
CA GLY A 66 -1.15 -20.00 -3.53
C GLY A 66 -0.14 -18.95 -4.01
N VAL A 67 -0.55 -17.67 -4.07
CA VAL A 67 0.25 -16.55 -4.54
C VAL A 67 0.65 -15.67 -3.39
N LYS A 68 1.93 -15.45 -3.20
CA LYS A 68 2.45 -14.53 -2.19
C LYS A 68 2.34 -13.08 -2.68
N VAL A 69 1.81 -12.21 -1.85
CA VAL A 69 1.74 -10.77 -2.13
C VAL A 69 2.75 -10.05 -1.22
N ASN A 70 3.80 -9.51 -1.82
CA ASN A 70 4.81 -8.72 -1.14
C ASN A 70 4.36 -7.25 -1.14
N LEU A 71 4.04 -6.74 0.05
CA LEU A 71 3.51 -5.39 0.25
C LEU A 71 4.63 -4.43 0.66
N THR A 72 4.78 -3.34 -0.08
CA THR A 72 5.66 -2.21 0.28
C THR A 72 4.80 -1.02 0.63
N PHE A 73 4.90 -0.56 1.89
CA PHE A 73 4.10 0.55 2.40
C PHE A 73 4.91 1.82 2.64
N GLY A 74 4.27 2.97 2.40
CA GLY A 74 4.84 4.29 2.65
C GLY A 74 3.85 5.42 2.43
N GLY A 75 4.35 6.65 2.31
CA GLY A 75 3.59 7.74 1.72
C GLY A 75 3.29 7.42 0.25
N SER A 76 2.11 7.79 -0.25
CA SER A 76 1.71 7.47 -1.62
C SER A 76 2.74 7.95 -2.66
N GLY A 77 3.22 9.20 -2.55
CA GLY A 77 4.26 9.74 -3.42
C GLY A 77 5.62 9.06 -3.23
N THR A 78 5.94 8.62 -2.01
CA THR A 78 7.20 7.91 -1.72
C THR A 78 7.24 6.57 -2.44
N VAL A 79 6.19 5.75 -2.30
CA VAL A 79 6.14 4.43 -2.96
C VAL A 79 5.99 4.55 -4.48
N LEU A 80 5.33 5.61 -4.99
CA LEU A 80 5.32 5.91 -6.42
C LEU A 80 6.74 6.18 -6.94
N SER A 81 7.50 7.00 -6.23
CA SER A 81 8.89 7.30 -6.58
C SER A 81 9.76 6.04 -6.56
N GLN A 82 9.57 5.16 -5.59
CA GLN A 82 10.27 3.86 -5.52
C GLN A 82 9.95 2.99 -6.75
N MET A 83 8.67 2.87 -7.13
CA MET A 83 8.27 2.14 -8.34
C MET A 83 8.92 2.71 -9.60
N LYS A 84 8.93 4.02 -9.75
CA LYS A 84 9.54 4.69 -10.90
C LYS A 84 11.03 4.42 -11.00
N LEU A 85 11.75 4.59 -9.89
CA LEU A 85 13.20 4.43 -9.84
C LEU A 85 13.63 2.97 -10.06
N SER A 86 12.93 2.04 -9.44
CA SER A 86 13.23 0.61 -9.59
C SER A 86 12.73 0.02 -10.90
N ARG A 87 11.72 0.65 -11.54
CA ARG A 87 10.95 0.10 -12.66
C ARG A 87 10.39 -1.30 -12.36
N GLN A 88 9.98 -1.51 -11.10
CA GLN A 88 9.45 -2.77 -10.59
C GLN A 88 8.09 -2.54 -9.92
N GLY A 89 7.36 -3.64 -9.71
CA GLY A 89 6.05 -3.65 -9.07
C GLY A 89 4.95 -4.04 -10.03
N ASP A 90 3.93 -4.70 -9.50
CA ASP A 90 2.81 -5.22 -10.28
C ASP A 90 1.56 -4.37 -10.11
N ILE A 91 1.35 -3.80 -8.91
CA ILE A 91 0.18 -2.98 -8.60
C ILE A 91 0.61 -1.77 -7.77
N TYR A 92 -0.01 -0.63 -8.06
CA TYR A 92 0.08 0.59 -7.26
C TYR A 92 -1.27 0.91 -6.62
N ILE A 93 -1.26 1.16 -5.30
CA ILE A 93 -2.46 1.45 -4.49
C ILE A 93 -2.19 2.71 -3.65
N PRO A 94 -2.31 3.93 -4.18
CA PRO A 94 -2.18 5.15 -3.39
C PRO A 94 -3.35 5.35 -2.43
N GLY A 95 -3.17 6.18 -1.43
CA GLY A 95 -4.22 6.54 -0.47
C GLY A 95 -5.17 7.65 -0.95
N SER A 96 -5.01 8.17 -2.18
CA SER A 96 -5.91 9.15 -2.78
C SER A 96 -5.79 9.20 -4.30
N SER A 97 -6.81 9.81 -4.93
CA SER A 97 -6.83 10.10 -6.38
C SER A 97 -5.66 10.94 -6.85
N ASP A 98 -5.21 11.92 -6.05
CA ASP A 98 -4.12 12.84 -6.43
C ASP A 98 -2.87 12.08 -6.89
N PHE A 99 -2.46 11.08 -6.11
CA PHE A 99 -1.26 10.28 -6.44
C PHE A 99 -1.52 9.24 -7.55
N MET A 100 -2.77 8.80 -7.74
CA MET A 100 -3.12 7.96 -8.89
C MET A 100 -3.07 8.77 -10.19
N GLU A 101 -3.59 9.99 -10.18
CA GLU A 101 -3.50 10.89 -11.35
C GLU A 101 -2.03 11.21 -11.68
N MET A 102 -1.20 11.41 -10.67
CA MET A 102 0.26 11.57 -10.86
C MET A 102 0.86 10.32 -11.52
N ALA A 103 0.54 9.12 -11.01
CA ALA A 103 1.04 7.86 -11.57
C ALA A 103 0.61 7.64 -13.03
N LYS A 104 -0.64 8.02 -13.37
CA LYS A 104 -1.15 7.98 -14.76
C LYS A 104 -0.42 8.95 -15.66
N LYS A 105 -0.27 10.21 -15.25
CA LYS A 105 0.46 11.26 -15.99
C LYS A 105 1.92 10.88 -16.26
N GLU A 106 2.53 10.17 -15.32
CA GLU A 106 3.91 9.71 -15.40
C GLU A 106 4.07 8.34 -16.10
N GLY A 107 2.99 7.72 -16.55
CA GLY A 107 3.00 6.43 -17.26
C GLY A 107 3.42 5.24 -16.38
N VAL A 108 3.30 5.34 -15.05
CA VAL A 108 3.68 4.28 -14.11
C VAL A 108 2.64 3.18 -14.03
N VAL A 109 1.38 3.50 -14.28
CA VAL A 109 0.25 2.56 -14.26
C VAL A 109 -0.51 2.56 -15.57
N ASP A 110 -1.19 1.47 -15.87
CA ASP A 110 -2.17 1.40 -16.97
C ASP A 110 -3.51 2.00 -16.49
N PRO A 111 -3.90 3.19 -16.97
CA PRO A 111 -5.11 3.86 -16.51
C PRO A 111 -6.40 3.09 -16.78
N LYS A 112 -6.40 2.16 -17.75
CA LYS A 112 -7.56 1.32 -18.08
C LYS A 112 -7.86 0.27 -17.00
N THR A 113 -6.91 0.01 -16.11
CA THR A 113 -7.03 -0.99 -15.04
C THR A 113 -7.42 -0.39 -13.71
N GLU A 114 -7.57 0.94 -13.61
CA GLU A 114 -7.92 1.60 -12.38
C GLU A 114 -9.27 1.12 -11.83
N GLN A 115 -9.27 0.79 -10.53
CA GLN A 115 -10.45 0.41 -9.75
C GLN A 115 -10.47 1.21 -8.46
N ILE A 116 -11.63 1.72 -8.07
CA ILE A 116 -11.83 2.29 -6.73
C ILE A 116 -12.13 1.14 -5.77
N LEU A 117 -11.33 1.03 -4.72
CA LEU A 117 -11.48 -0.03 -3.72
C LEU A 117 -12.50 0.38 -2.65
N VAL A 118 -12.30 1.54 -2.03
CA VAL A 118 -13.06 2.03 -0.88
C VAL A 118 -12.98 3.55 -0.77
N TYR A 119 -13.83 4.12 0.10
CA TYR A 119 -13.87 5.55 0.41
C TYR A 119 -13.49 5.79 1.88
N LEU A 120 -13.06 7.02 2.17
CA LEU A 120 -12.67 7.48 3.50
C LEU A 120 -12.87 8.99 3.62
N ILE A 121 -13.07 9.45 4.85
CA ILE A 121 -13.41 10.84 5.14
C ILE A 121 -12.26 11.50 5.91
N PRO A 122 -11.78 12.68 5.48
CA PRO A 122 -10.81 13.42 6.26
C PRO A 122 -11.44 13.89 7.58
N ALA A 123 -10.67 13.76 8.67
CA ALA A 123 -11.14 14.05 10.02
C ALA A 123 -9.99 14.56 10.90
N ILE A 124 -10.30 15.07 12.06
CA ILE A 124 -9.32 15.31 13.12
C ILE A 124 -9.22 14.03 13.95
N ASN A 125 -8.02 13.58 14.22
CA ASN A 125 -7.80 12.49 15.16
C ASN A 125 -7.03 13.00 16.38
N VAL A 126 -7.43 12.53 17.55
CA VAL A 126 -6.90 12.93 18.86
C VAL A 126 -6.58 11.70 19.70
N PRO A 127 -5.75 11.82 20.76
CA PRO A 127 -5.60 10.77 21.74
C PRO A 127 -6.94 10.42 22.38
N LYS A 128 -7.18 9.13 22.65
CA LYS A 128 -8.42 8.64 23.26
C LYS A 128 -8.78 9.43 24.51
N GLY A 129 -10.05 9.82 24.61
CA GLY A 129 -10.59 10.66 25.68
C GLY A 129 -10.40 12.16 25.43
N ASN A 130 -9.80 12.54 24.28
CA ASN A 130 -9.69 13.93 23.83
C ASN A 130 -9.25 14.90 24.94
N PRO A 131 -8.04 14.74 25.51
CA PRO A 131 -7.63 15.49 26.71
C PRO A 131 -7.57 17.00 26.53
N GLN A 132 -7.46 17.48 25.27
CA GLN A 132 -7.43 18.92 24.93
C GLN A 132 -8.81 19.49 24.60
N GLY A 133 -9.87 18.68 24.60
CA GLY A 133 -11.24 19.09 24.32
C GLY A 133 -11.40 19.65 22.90
N ILE A 134 -10.69 19.09 21.91
CA ILE A 134 -10.73 19.50 20.50
C ILE A 134 -12.07 19.07 19.89
N ARG A 135 -12.80 20.02 19.24
CA ARG A 135 -14.10 19.76 18.63
C ARG A 135 -14.21 20.28 17.20
N SER A 136 -13.27 21.09 16.77
CA SER A 136 -13.31 21.78 15.47
C SER A 136 -11.91 22.09 14.94
N LEU A 137 -11.83 22.50 13.67
CA LEU A 137 -10.59 22.99 13.06
C LEU A 137 -10.03 24.23 13.80
N ASN A 138 -10.91 25.09 14.37
CA ASN A 138 -10.49 26.27 15.12
C ASN A 138 -9.67 25.90 16.37
N ASP A 139 -9.95 24.75 16.97
CA ASP A 139 -9.22 24.31 18.15
C ASP A 139 -7.76 23.97 17.83
N LEU A 140 -7.48 23.55 16.59
CA LEU A 140 -6.09 23.30 16.12
C LEU A 140 -5.27 24.60 16.04
N ALA A 141 -5.94 25.76 15.91
CA ALA A 141 -5.33 27.07 15.84
C ALA A 141 -5.11 27.72 17.23
N ARG A 142 -5.54 27.09 18.34
CA ARG A 142 -5.30 27.61 19.70
C ARG A 142 -3.80 27.69 19.97
N PRO A 143 -3.31 28.77 20.60
CA PRO A 143 -1.90 28.89 20.98
C PRO A 143 -1.44 27.71 21.85
N GLY A 144 -0.30 27.15 21.55
CA GLY A 144 0.31 26.05 22.31
C GLY A 144 -0.22 24.66 21.98
N MET A 145 -1.17 24.53 21.03
CA MET A 145 -1.62 23.25 20.52
C MET A 145 -0.48 22.55 19.78
N ARG A 146 -0.25 21.27 20.05
CA ARG A 146 0.74 20.47 19.35
C ARG A 146 0.03 19.68 18.23
N VAL A 147 0.16 20.14 17.00
CA VAL A 147 -0.46 19.50 15.83
C VAL A 147 0.60 18.69 15.08
N GLY A 148 0.25 17.44 14.74
CA GLY A 148 0.99 16.66 13.76
C GLY A 148 0.31 16.74 12.39
N LEU A 149 1.08 16.81 11.32
CA LEU A 149 0.56 16.74 9.96
C LEU A 149 1.35 15.68 9.18
N ALA A 150 0.69 14.96 8.29
CA ALA A 150 1.43 14.15 7.33
C ALA A 150 2.10 15.07 6.31
N ARG A 151 3.28 14.67 5.78
CA ARG A 151 4.00 15.44 4.76
C ARG A 151 3.14 15.58 3.49
N PRO A 152 2.65 16.76 3.15
CA PRO A 152 1.62 16.90 2.12
C PRO A 152 2.13 16.59 0.71
N GLU A 153 3.44 16.71 0.45
CA GLU A 153 4.03 16.43 -0.86
C GLU A 153 4.02 14.93 -1.20
N THR A 154 3.99 14.07 -0.19
CA THR A 154 4.17 12.61 -0.39
C THR A 154 3.11 11.76 0.27
N VAL A 155 2.28 12.32 1.15
CA VAL A 155 1.29 11.57 1.92
C VAL A 155 -0.11 12.14 1.69
N CYS A 156 -1.02 11.31 1.20
CA CYS A 156 -2.38 11.70 0.82
C CYS A 156 -3.13 12.50 1.91
N VAL A 157 -3.14 12.02 3.15
CA VAL A 157 -3.87 12.69 4.25
C VAL A 157 -3.27 14.05 4.61
N GLY A 158 -1.98 14.26 4.37
CA GLY A 158 -1.35 15.57 4.53
C GLY A 158 -1.84 16.57 3.50
N LEU A 159 -1.98 16.13 2.25
CA LEU A 159 -2.50 16.95 1.16
C LEU A 159 -3.96 17.37 1.44
N TYR A 160 -4.80 16.43 1.87
CA TYR A 160 -6.18 16.73 2.29
C TYR A 160 -6.24 17.65 3.51
N GLY A 161 -5.36 17.44 4.50
CA GLY A 161 -5.27 18.30 5.68
C GLY A 161 -4.94 19.74 5.32
N VAL A 162 -3.96 19.94 4.44
CA VAL A 162 -3.61 21.29 3.93
C VAL A 162 -4.78 21.92 3.20
N GLU A 163 -5.40 21.21 2.27
CA GLU A 163 -6.56 21.72 1.52
C GLU A 163 -7.68 22.20 2.42
N ILE A 164 -8.03 21.41 3.45
CA ILE A 164 -9.05 21.74 4.43
C ILE A 164 -8.67 23.00 5.22
N LEU A 165 -7.44 23.07 5.71
CA LEU A 165 -6.95 24.21 6.50
C LEU A 165 -6.88 25.50 5.67
N GLU A 166 -6.46 25.42 4.40
CA GLU A 166 -6.45 26.56 3.46
C GLU A 166 -7.89 27.05 3.20
N LYS A 167 -8.81 26.17 2.85
CA LYS A 167 -10.23 26.54 2.60
C LYS A 167 -10.92 27.08 3.84
N ALA A 168 -10.53 26.62 5.04
CA ALA A 168 -11.04 27.15 6.30
C ALA A 168 -10.42 28.49 6.72
N GLY A 169 -9.40 28.99 6.01
CA GLY A 169 -8.64 30.21 6.38
C GLY A 169 -7.84 30.04 7.68
N LEU A 170 -7.50 28.82 8.05
CA LEU A 170 -6.77 28.47 9.29
C LEU A 170 -5.32 28.07 9.06
N ALA A 171 -4.88 27.94 7.82
CA ALA A 171 -3.58 27.41 7.44
C ALA A 171 -2.41 28.10 8.19
N ASP A 172 -2.33 29.43 8.13
CA ASP A 172 -1.24 30.19 8.77
C ASP A 172 -1.21 30.05 10.30
N LYS A 173 -2.41 29.93 10.92
CA LYS A 173 -2.52 29.78 12.37
C LYS A 173 -2.12 28.36 12.81
N VAL A 174 -2.68 27.34 12.14
CA VAL A 174 -2.39 25.93 12.45
C VAL A 174 -0.94 25.59 12.11
N LYS A 175 -0.37 26.15 11.05
CA LYS A 175 1.03 25.95 10.67
C LYS A 175 2.02 26.28 11.79
N LYS A 176 1.72 27.32 12.60
CA LYS A 176 2.52 27.70 13.77
C LYS A 176 2.48 26.66 14.89
N ASN A 177 1.46 25.82 14.91
CA ASN A 177 1.24 24.76 15.89
C ASN A 177 1.72 23.39 15.40
N ILE A 178 2.17 23.27 14.12
CA ILE A 178 2.70 22.01 13.61
C ILE A 178 4.08 21.77 14.22
N VAL A 179 4.17 20.75 15.05
CA VAL A 179 5.41 20.37 15.74
C VAL A 179 6.17 19.25 15.02
N THR A 180 5.51 18.52 14.11
CA THR A 180 6.13 17.44 13.36
C THR A 180 5.35 17.08 12.10
N TYR A 181 6.09 16.55 11.11
CA TYR A 181 5.54 15.99 9.88
C TYR A 181 5.77 14.48 9.83
N ALA A 182 4.70 13.71 9.59
CA ALA A 182 4.76 12.27 9.42
C ALA A 182 4.90 11.87 7.95
N GLU A 183 5.62 10.79 7.67
CA GLU A 183 5.95 10.35 6.32
C GLU A 183 5.00 9.28 5.77
N SER A 184 3.98 8.89 6.54
CA SER A 184 2.92 7.96 6.12
C SER A 184 1.67 8.13 6.97
N CYS A 185 0.52 7.62 6.49
CA CYS A 185 -0.73 7.62 7.26
C CYS A 185 -0.59 6.83 8.58
N GLU A 186 0.10 5.69 8.57
CA GLU A 186 0.37 4.91 9.77
C GLU A 186 1.16 5.72 10.80
N LYS A 187 2.27 6.37 10.38
CA LYS A 187 3.05 7.23 11.27
C LYS A 187 2.22 8.41 11.79
N THR A 188 1.33 8.97 10.95
CA THR A 188 0.41 10.04 11.37
C THR A 188 -0.53 9.57 12.48
N ALA A 189 -1.17 8.40 12.32
CA ALA A 189 -2.03 7.80 13.34
C ALA A 189 -1.26 7.53 14.63
N ASN A 190 -0.01 7.05 14.53
CA ASN A 190 0.85 6.77 15.67
C ASN A 190 1.20 8.02 16.50
N LEU A 191 1.27 9.22 15.90
CA LEU A 191 1.54 10.46 16.64
C LEU A 191 0.50 10.70 17.74
N VAL A 192 -0.79 10.48 17.47
CA VAL A 192 -1.85 10.63 18.47
C VAL A 192 -2.00 9.39 19.34
N ALA A 193 -1.83 8.19 18.81
CA ALA A 193 -1.88 6.94 19.58
C ALA A 193 -0.83 6.92 20.69
N LEU A 194 0.35 7.49 20.43
CA LEU A 194 1.47 7.59 21.37
C LEU A 194 1.51 8.92 22.14
N LYS A 195 0.47 9.77 21.98
CA LYS A 195 0.35 11.08 22.66
C LYS A 195 1.54 12.02 22.40
N GLN A 196 2.20 11.87 21.24
CA GLN A 196 3.31 12.74 20.84
C GLN A 196 2.82 14.13 20.42
N VAL A 197 1.57 14.19 19.95
CA VAL A 197 0.85 15.40 19.59
C VAL A 197 -0.55 15.40 20.19
N ASP A 198 -1.21 16.56 20.19
CA ASP A 198 -2.56 16.72 20.71
C ASP A 198 -3.62 16.40 19.66
N ALA A 199 -3.31 16.61 18.38
CA ALA A 199 -4.16 16.25 17.24
C ALA A 199 -3.36 16.05 15.96
N VAL A 200 -3.98 15.36 15.01
CA VAL A 200 -3.55 15.30 13.60
C VAL A 200 -4.74 15.55 12.67
N MET A 201 -4.48 16.07 11.48
CA MET A 201 -5.38 15.89 10.36
C MET A 201 -5.17 14.48 9.81
N GLY A 202 -6.21 13.65 9.87
CA GLY A 202 -6.14 12.23 9.57
C GLY A 202 -7.34 11.76 8.75
N TRP A 203 -7.53 10.45 8.75
CA TRP A 203 -8.70 9.79 8.18
C TRP A 203 -9.61 9.27 9.29
N ASP A 204 -10.91 9.17 9.02
CA ASP A 204 -11.91 8.60 9.92
C ASP A 204 -11.57 7.18 10.38
N VAL A 205 -10.92 6.40 9.54
CA VAL A 205 -10.50 5.02 9.81
C VAL A 205 -9.41 4.88 10.88
N PHE A 206 -8.66 5.94 11.21
CA PHE A 206 -7.55 5.85 12.17
C PHE A 206 -8.02 5.36 13.56
N GLN A 207 -9.22 5.77 13.99
CA GLN A 207 -9.81 5.25 15.22
C GLN A 207 -10.08 3.74 15.16
N LYS A 208 -10.42 3.22 13.99
CA LYS A 208 -10.65 1.78 13.82
C LYS A 208 -9.37 0.96 13.84
N TRP A 209 -8.25 1.57 13.49
CA TRP A 209 -6.94 0.91 13.57
C TRP A 209 -6.46 0.72 15.01
N ASP A 210 -6.73 1.67 15.90
CA ASP A 210 -6.41 1.57 17.34
C ASP A 210 -7.49 2.27 18.19
N PRO A 211 -8.66 1.64 18.39
CA PRO A 211 -9.79 2.25 19.09
C PRO A 211 -9.54 2.49 20.57
N ALA A 212 -8.51 1.83 21.14
CA ALA A 212 -8.11 2.04 22.51
C ALA A 212 -7.30 3.33 22.73
N LYS A 213 -6.65 3.84 21.65
CA LYS A 213 -5.73 4.98 21.75
C LYS A 213 -6.12 6.19 20.92
N ILE A 214 -6.94 6.01 19.89
CA ILE A 214 -7.34 7.09 18.95
C ILE A 214 -8.84 7.35 19.05
N GLU A 215 -9.20 8.63 18.97
CA GLU A 215 -10.57 9.11 18.83
C GLU A 215 -10.66 10.02 17.60
N THR A 216 -11.75 9.87 16.83
CA THR A 216 -12.00 10.66 15.62
C THR A 216 -13.03 11.73 15.90
N ILE A 217 -12.71 12.95 15.53
CA ILE A 217 -13.60 14.10 15.52
C ILE A 217 -13.95 14.40 14.06
N TYR A 218 -15.17 14.11 13.67
CA TYR A 218 -15.65 14.38 12.31
C TYR A 218 -15.78 15.87 12.08
N LEU A 219 -15.44 16.31 10.89
CA LEU A 219 -15.66 17.68 10.46
C LEU A 219 -17.14 17.88 10.10
N PRO A 220 -17.69 19.10 10.28
CA PRO A 220 -18.96 19.46 9.66
C PRO A 220 -18.92 19.19 8.15
N PRO A 221 -20.05 18.72 7.55
CA PRO A 221 -20.07 18.31 6.14
C PRO A 221 -19.52 19.37 5.16
N GLU A 222 -19.80 20.64 5.41
CA GLU A 222 -19.35 21.78 4.60
C GLU A 222 -17.84 22.06 4.70
N GLN A 223 -17.15 21.50 5.69
CA GLN A 223 -15.70 21.60 5.86
C GLN A 223 -14.96 20.43 5.22
N VAL A 224 -15.66 19.37 4.83
CA VAL A 224 -15.06 18.26 4.07
C VAL A 224 -14.89 18.71 2.62
N THR A 225 -13.68 19.04 2.23
CA THR A 225 -13.39 19.62 0.91
C THR A 225 -13.56 18.62 -0.21
N ARG A 226 -13.28 17.35 0.04
CA ARG A 226 -13.45 16.20 -0.88
C ARG A 226 -13.62 14.91 -0.09
N ILE A 227 -14.44 14.00 -0.60
CA ILE A 227 -14.44 12.60 -0.15
C ILE A 227 -13.20 11.92 -0.74
N GLY A 228 -12.38 11.32 0.12
CA GLY A 228 -11.25 10.52 -0.31
C GLY A 228 -11.66 9.15 -0.82
N TYR A 229 -10.87 8.56 -1.72
CA TYR A 229 -10.98 7.14 -2.08
C TYR A 229 -9.59 6.54 -2.30
N ILE A 230 -9.50 5.24 -2.12
CA ILE A 230 -8.29 4.45 -2.38
C ILE A 230 -8.45 3.78 -3.74
N PRO A 231 -7.73 4.24 -4.78
CA PRO A 231 -7.68 3.57 -6.07
C PRO A 231 -6.59 2.50 -6.10
N ALA A 232 -6.70 1.57 -7.05
CA ALA A 232 -5.66 0.61 -7.37
C ALA A 232 -5.56 0.46 -8.90
N ALA A 233 -4.35 0.31 -9.42
CA ALA A 233 -4.12 0.08 -10.84
C ALA A 233 -2.91 -0.83 -11.07
N ILE A 234 -2.92 -1.57 -12.19
CA ILE A 234 -1.81 -2.42 -12.62
C ILE A 234 -0.66 -1.54 -13.11
N SER A 235 0.54 -1.85 -12.65
CA SER A 235 1.76 -1.17 -13.05
C SER A 235 2.09 -1.42 -14.52
N SER A 236 2.57 -0.37 -15.20
CA SER A 236 3.14 -0.49 -16.54
C SER A 236 4.40 -1.36 -16.57
N PHE A 237 5.06 -1.54 -15.43
CA PHE A 237 6.28 -2.36 -15.27
C PHE A 237 5.98 -3.83 -15.01
N SER A 238 4.72 -4.20 -14.69
CA SER A 238 4.36 -5.57 -14.37
C SER A 238 4.61 -6.54 -15.51
N GLN A 239 5.33 -7.62 -15.21
CA GLN A 239 5.51 -8.77 -16.09
C GLN A 239 4.46 -9.88 -15.82
N GLN A 240 3.57 -9.67 -14.83
CA GLN A 240 2.57 -10.63 -14.38
C GLN A 240 1.16 -10.03 -14.40
N LYS A 241 0.81 -9.35 -15.51
CA LYS A 241 -0.44 -8.58 -15.64
C LYS A 241 -1.71 -9.39 -15.34
N GLU A 242 -1.74 -10.65 -15.73
CA GLU A 242 -2.89 -11.54 -15.47
C GLU A 242 -3.03 -11.84 -13.96
N LEU A 243 -1.91 -12.09 -13.28
CA LEU A 243 -1.89 -12.32 -11.85
C LEU A 243 -2.24 -11.05 -11.08
N ALA A 244 -1.73 -9.90 -11.53
CA ALA A 244 -2.09 -8.60 -10.98
C ALA A 244 -3.58 -8.29 -11.15
N ALA A 245 -4.16 -8.62 -12.32
CA ALA A 245 -5.60 -8.48 -12.57
C ALA A 245 -6.43 -9.39 -11.64
N LEU A 246 -5.98 -10.62 -11.39
CA LEU A 246 -6.63 -11.54 -10.44
C LEU A 246 -6.63 -10.96 -9.01
N PHE A 247 -5.51 -10.37 -8.56
CA PHE A 247 -5.44 -9.73 -7.24
C PHE A 247 -6.32 -8.48 -7.19
N LEU A 248 -6.34 -7.67 -8.23
CA LEU A 248 -7.20 -6.48 -8.32
C LEU A 248 -8.69 -6.86 -8.26
N ALA A 249 -9.09 -7.94 -8.97
CA ALA A 249 -10.43 -8.49 -8.89
C ALA A 249 -10.77 -9.03 -7.49
N PHE A 250 -9.78 -9.59 -6.78
CA PHE A 250 -9.97 -10.05 -5.40
C PHE A 250 -10.16 -8.87 -4.44
N LEU A 251 -9.38 -7.80 -4.59
CA LEU A 251 -9.53 -6.56 -3.81
C LEU A 251 -10.93 -5.95 -3.94
N THR A 252 -11.52 -5.98 -5.13
CA THR A 252 -12.85 -5.43 -5.43
C THR A 252 -14.00 -6.41 -5.21
N SER A 253 -13.70 -7.70 -4.93
CA SER A 253 -14.71 -8.72 -4.59
C SER A 253 -15.41 -8.40 -3.27
N GLU A 254 -16.56 -9.03 -3.03
CA GLU A 254 -17.26 -8.86 -1.75
C GLU A 254 -16.38 -9.25 -0.56
N GLN A 255 -15.59 -10.33 -0.69
CA GLN A 255 -14.64 -10.75 0.35
C GLN A 255 -13.58 -9.67 0.63
N GLY A 256 -13.01 -9.04 -0.42
CA GLY A 256 -12.06 -7.94 -0.26
C GLY A 256 -12.72 -6.72 0.40
N LYS A 257 -13.90 -6.34 -0.05
CA LYS A 257 -14.68 -5.22 0.51
C LYS A 257 -15.06 -5.44 1.98
N GLU A 258 -15.41 -6.68 2.36
CA GLU A 258 -15.70 -7.02 3.75
C GLU A 258 -14.48 -6.80 4.66
N VAL A 259 -13.29 -7.18 4.21
CA VAL A 259 -12.07 -6.90 4.97
C VAL A 259 -11.89 -5.39 5.15
N PHE A 260 -12.03 -4.59 4.09
CA PHE A 260 -11.96 -3.13 4.22
C PHE A 260 -13.01 -2.57 5.20
N ARG A 261 -14.26 -3.02 5.14
CA ARG A 261 -15.34 -2.59 6.06
C ARG A 261 -15.01 -2.93 7.53
N LYS A 262 -14.41 -4.09 7.79
CA LYS A 262 -13.94 -4.49 9.13
C LYS A 262 -12.99 -3.45 9.74
N TYR A 263 -12.16 -2.81 8.90
CA TYR A 263 -11.24 -1.75 9.32
C TYR A 263 -11.85 -0.34 9.23
N GLY A 264 -13.16 -0.23 8.96
CA GLY A 264 -13.91 1.02 9.00
C GLY A 264 -13.99 1.80 7.69
N TYR A 265 -13.48 1.26 6.60
CA TYR A 265 -13.58 1.92 5.29
C TYR A 265 -15.01 1.83 4.75
N LEU A 266 -15.40 2.85 3.99
CA LEU A 266 -16.72 2.94 3.39
C LEU A 266 -16.71 2.22 2.04
N GLY A 267 -17.65 1.30 1.86
CA GLY A 267 -17.70 0.41 0.70
C GLY A 267 -18.31 1.05 -0.54
N SER A 268 -19.00 2.17 -0.39
CA SER A 268 -19.64 2.87 -1.51
C SER A 268 -19.62 4.39 -1.35
N VAL A 269 -19.84 5.08 -2.45
CA VAL A 269 -19.94 6.55 -2.45
C VAL A 269 -21.17 7.04 -1.68
N GLU A 270 -22.26 6.27 -1.69
CA GLU A 270 -23.49 6.59 -0.95
C GLU A 270 -23.25 6.56 0.57
N GLU A 271 -22.44 5.61 1.04
CA GLU A 271 -22.00 5.57 2.44
C GLU A 271 -21.18 6.82 2.80
N ALA A 272 -20.26 7.21 1.92
CA ALA A 272 -19.40 8.37 2.13
C ALA A 272 -20.18 9.70 2.10
N ARG A 273 -21.19 9.82 1.22
CA ARG A 273 -22.05 11.00 1.14
C ARG A 273 -22.89 11.25 2.38
N LYS A 274 -23.07 10.28 3.28
CA LYS A 274 -23.70 10.50 4.58
C LYS A 274 -22.90 11.46 5.47
N PHE A 275 -21.58 11.54 5.26
CA PHE A 275 -20.69 12.44 6.00
C PHE A 275 -20.50 13.78 5.31
N ALA A 276 -20.55 13.81 3.99
CA ALA A 276 -20.30 15.00 3.19
C ALA A 276 -21.14 14.95 1.89
N PRO A 277 -22.45 15.27 1.95
CA PRO A 277 -23.37 15.09 0.82
C PRO A 277 -22.96 15.85 -0.44
N GLU A 278 -22.47 17.08 -0.27
CA GLU A 278 -22.16 18.01 -1.36
C GLU A 278 -20.67 17.97 -1.77
N ALA A 279 -19.83 17.26 -1.02
CA ALA A 279 -18.40 17.24 -1.31
C ALA A 279 -18.12 16.45 -2.61
N PRO A 280 -17.25 16.96 -3.50
CA PRO A 280 -16.79 16.18 -4.64
C PRO A 280 -16.07 14.93 -4.20
N VAL A 281 -16.09 13.88 -5.04
CA VAL A 281 -15.42 12.61 -4.78
C VAL A 281 -14.07 12.62 -5.51
N GLY A 282 -12.99 12.48 -4.76
CA GLY A 282 -11.62 12.49 -5.33
C GLY A 282 -11.24 13.84 -5.92
N GLY A 283 -10.64 13.81 -7.11
CA GLY A 283 -10.06 14.99 -7.75
C GLY A 283 -8.61 15.21 -7.37
N GLU A 284 -8.05 16.33 -7.78
CA GLU A 284 -6.67 16.72 -7.50
C GLU A 284 -6.63 18.07 -6.77
N TYR A 285 -5.69 18.20 -5.85
CA TYR A 285 -5.40 19.45 -5.17
C TYR A 285 -3.96 19.88 -5.44
N GLN A 286 -3.79 21.14 -5.83
CA GLN A 286 -2.49 21.74 -6.05
C GLN A 286 -1.94 22.31 -4.72
N LEU A 287 -0.91 21.65 -4.20
CA LEU A 287 -0.28 22.10 -2.95
C LEU A 287 0.35 23.50 -3.12
N PRO A 288 -0.05 24.50 -2.30
CA PRO A 288 0.55 25.82 -2.34
C PRO A 288 2.06 25.79 -2.03
N ALA A 289 2.83 26.69 -2.68
CA ALA A 289 4.28 26.74 -2.54
C ALA A 289 4.76 26.90 -1.08
N GLY A 290 3.97 27.57 -0.25
CA GLY A 290 4.28 27.75 1.18
C GLY A 290 4.26 26.48 2.04
N TRP A 291 3.83 25.34 1.50
CA TRP A 291 3.78 24.04 2.16
C TRP A 291 4.85 23.05 1.67
N ARG A 292 5.69 23.49 0.75
CA ARG A 292 6.82 22.71 0.22
C ARG A 292 8.08 22.91 1.05
#